data_ad06b1d9bfb03906e8fd2b4bec8ebdb2
#
_entry.id   ad06b1d9bfb03906e8fd2b4bec8ebdb2
#
_cell.length_a   1.000
_cell.length_b   1.000
_cell.length_c   1.000
_cell.angle_alpha   90.00
_cell.angle_beta   90.00
_cell.angle_gamma   90.00
#
_symmetry.space_group_name_H-M   'P 1'
#
loop_
_entity.id
_entity.type
_entity.pdbx_description
1 polymer ?
#
loop_
_entity_poly.entity_id
_entity_poly.type
_entity_poly.pdbx_seq_one_letter_code
_entity_poly.pdbx_strand_id
1 'polypeptide(L)'
;MKGLLLGKLLSGGLILRSLAENANDKKRFPEFLHNAFEIGGDWQETNFTAWINDLLNTHPSMKLEHIWCVVDPAAKGKIVSGLFLIPQLWRYEDVQIPVGRPEIVGTLAAYRRRGLVRELFTILHQYSQAQGHLIQAITGIPFFYRQFGYTFAVDLGGRGQIPFTAIPKLGKDETPKYHVRPAGSSDIPTLITLDASESRHALLT
;
A
#
# COMPACT_ATOMS: atom_id res chain seq x y z
N MET A 1 -15.02 -9.70 -16.12
CA MET A 1 -14.81 -8.78 -14.99
C MET A 1 -16.06 -8.54 -14.12
N LYS A 2 -17.27 -8.40 -14.68
CA LYS A 2 -18.49 -8.15 -13.86
C LYS A 2 -18.77 -9.20 -12.76
N GLY A 3 -18.38 -10.46 -12.93
CA GLY A 3 -18.61 -11.51 -11.93
C GLY A 3 -17.66 -11.51 -10.71
N LEU A 4 -16.50 -10.83 -10.82
CA LEU A 4 -15.54 -10.74 -9.71
C LEU A 4 -15.84 -9.60 -8.72
N LEU A 5 -16.74 -8.70 -9.11
CA LEU A 5 -17.10 -7.52 -8.32
C LEU A 5 -18.41 -7.70 -7.52
N LEU A 6 -19.10 -8.84 -7.69
CA LEU A 6 -20.32 -9.11 -6.91
C LEU A 6 -19.97 -9.66 -5.52
N GLY A 7 -20.58 -9.10 -4.49
CA GLY A 7 -20.34 -9.47 -3.11
C GLY A 7 -20.41 -10.98 -2.86
N LYS A 8 -19.34 -11.56 -2.30
CA LYS A 8 -19.20 -12.98 -1.98
C LYS A 8 -19.65 -13.24 -0.54
N LEU A 9 -20.62 -14.12 -0.34
CA LEU A 9 -20.98 -14.60 1.00
C LEU A 9 -19.87 -15.51 1.56
N LEU A 10 -19.42 -15.22 2.76
CA LEU A 10 -18.43 -15.99 3.51
C LEU A 10 -19.08 -16.71 4.69
N SER A 11 -18.33 -17.61 5.32
CA SER A 11 -18.73 -18.29 6.56
C SER A 11 -19.13 -17.29 7.64
N GLY A 12 -20.16 -17.63 8.41
CA GLY A 12 -20.69 -16.77 9.51
C GLY A 12 -21.49 -15.56 9.01
N GLY A 13 -21.97 -15.58 7.77
CA GLY A 13 -22.81 -14.52 7.22
C GLY A 13 -22.06 -13.24 6.84
N LEU A 14 -20.73 -13.28 6.83
CA LEU A 14 -19.90 -12.15 6.41
C LEU A 14 -19.95 -11.98 4.88
N ILE A 15 -19.75 -10.76 4.39
CA ILE A 15 -19.78 -10.45 2.96
C ILE A 15 -18.46 -9.82 2.57
N LEU A 16 -17.76 -10.42 1.60
CA LEU A 16 -16.59 -9.86 0.95
C LEU A 16 -17.03 -9.12 -0.31
N ARG A 17 -16.61 -7.87 -0.47
CA ARG A 17 -16.92 -7.06 -1.65
C ARG A 17 -15.89 -5.95 -1.88
N SER A 18 -15.89 -5.36 -3.07
CA SER A 18 -15.10 -4.15 -3.32
C SER A 18 -15.82 -2.90 -2.79
N LEU A 19 -15.06 -1.83 -2.54
CA LEU A 19 -15.67 -0.54 -2.14
C LEU A 19 -16.53 0.07 -3.26
N ALA A 20 -16.32 -0.33 -4.51
CA ALA A 20 -17.15 0.11 -5.64
C ALA A 20 -18.61 -0.36 -5.55
N GLU A 21 -18.86 -1.45 -4.82
CA GLU A 21 -20.21 -2.02 -4.68
C GLU A 21 -21.08 -1.29 -3.66
N ASN A 22 -20.48 -0.52 -2.75
CA ASN A 22 -21.24 0.19 -1.74
C ASN A 22 -20.53 1.49 -1.31
N ALA A 23 -21.11 2.62 -1.70
CA ALA A 23 -20.55 3.95 -1.41
C ALA A 23 -20.39 4.26 0.10
N ASN A 24 -21.18 3.62 0.97
CA ASN A 24 -21.04 3.80 2.40
C ASN A 24 -19.77 3.15 2.96
N ASP A 25 -19.24 2.10 2.30
CA ASP A 25 -18.02 1.43 2.75
C ASP A 25 -16.81 2.35 2.56
N LYS A 26 -16.75 3.15 1.49
CA LYS A 26 -15.71 4.17 1.32
C LYS A 26 -15.58 5.08 2.53
N LYS A 27 -16.72 5.54 3.08
CA LYS A 27 -16.74 6.46 4.23
C LYS A 27 -16.28 5.80 5.53
N ARG A 28 -16.51 4.49 5.68
CA ARG A 28 -16.20 3.72 6.90
C ARG A 28 -14.81 3.10 6.88
N PHE A 29 -14.21 2.99 5.69
CA PHE A 29 -12.94 2.28 5.52
C PHE A 29 -11.77 2.90 6.30
N PRO A 30 -11.60 4.24 6.37
CA PRO A 30 -10.57 4.85 7.20
C PRO A 30 -10.70 4.50 8.68
N GLU A 31 -11.90 4.59 9.26
CA GLU A 31 -12.14 4.23 10.65
C GLU A 31 -11.81 2.75 10.92
N PHE A 32 -12.19 1.85 10.00
CA PHE A 32 -11.80 0.45 10.08
C PHE A 32 -10.28 0.28 10.13
N LEU A 33 -9.54 0.96 9.26
CA LEU A 33 -8.08 0.85 9.21
C LEU A 33 -7.43 1.37 10.50
N HIS A 34 -7.86 2.52 11.02
CA HIS A 34 -7.39 3.03 12.30
C HIS A 34 -7.55 2.00 13.43
N ASN A 35 -8.73 1.38 13.51
CA ASN A 35 -9.01 0.35 14.50
C ASN A 35 -8.24 -0.96 14.28
N ALA A 36 -7.98 -1.35 13.04
CA ALA A 36 -7.29 -2.59 12.70
C ALA A 36 -5.78 -2.54 12.97
N PHE A 37 -5.18 -1.35 12.82
CA PHE A 37 -3.75 -1.11 13.03
C PHE A 37 -3.42 -0.52 14.40
N GLU A 38 -4.44 -0.22 15.22
CA GLU A 38 -4.27 0.34 16.57
C GLU A 38 -3.35 1.58 16.55
N ILE A 39 -3.56 2.45 15.52
CA ILE A 39 -2.75 3.64 15.33
C ILE A 39 -2.92 4.58 16.53
N GLY A 40 -1.81 4.90 17.19
CA GLY A 40 -1.77 5.80 18.31
C GLY A 40 -0.62 6.81 18.21
N GLY A 41 -0.86 8.01 18.69
CA GLY A 41 0.09 9.13 18.66
C GLY A 41 -0.08 10.05 17.45
N ASP A 42 -0.05 11.34 17.68
CA ASP A 42 -0.42 12.41 16.72
C ASP A 42 0.32 12.31 15.37
N TRP A 43 1.60 12.00 15.40
CA TRP A 43 2.40 11.92 14.16
C TRP A 43 2.06 10.70 13.31
N GLN A 44 1.89 9.53 13.93
CA GLN A 44 1.52 8.30 13.23
C GLN A 44 0.10 8.41 12.68
N GLU A 45 -0.83 8.93 13.45
CA GLU A 45 -2.21 9.15 13.05
C GLU A 45 -2.30 10.10 11.86
N THR A 46 -1.59 11.23 11.88
CA THR A 46 -1.59 12.22 10.81
C THR A 46 -1.06 11.62 9.50
N ASN A 47 0.08 10.94 9.53
CA ASN A 47 0.69 10.38 8.32
C ASN A 47 -0.12 9.18 7.77
N PHE A 48 -0.62 8.31 8.64
CA PHE A 48 -1.44 7.17 8.22
C PHE A 48 -2.76 7.65 7.61
N THR A 49 -3.40 8.64 8.22
CA THR A 49 -4.62 9.26 7.68
C THR A 49 -4.37 9.91 6.33
N ALA A 50 -3.27 10.66 6.17
CA ALA A 50 -2.89 11.29 4.90
C ALA A 50 -2.69 10.24 3.80
N TRP A 51 -1.98 9.14 4.10
CA TRP A 51 -1.77 8.05 3.15
C TRP A 51 -3.07 7.35 2.74
N ILE A 52 -3.95 7.02 3.70
CA ILE A 52 -5.27 6.45 3.40
C ILE A 52 -6.09 7.40 2.52
N ASN A 53 -6.10 8.69 2.85
CA ASN A 53 -6.83 9.70 2.07
C ASN A 53 -6.28 9.84 0.65
N ASP A 54 -4.97 9.78 0.48
CA ASP A 54 -4.37 9.76 -0.85
C ASP A 54 -4.85 8.55 -1.64
N LEU A 55 -4.70 7.33 -1.12
CA LEU A 55 -5.15 6.11 -1.79
C LEU A 55 -6.64 6.10 -2.14
N LEU A 56 -7.48 6.69 -1.29
CA LEU A 56 -8.94 6.70 -1.49
C LEU A 56 -9.42 7.79 -2.44
N ASN A 57 -8.69 8.90 -2.60
CA ASN A 57 -9.24 10.11 -3.21
C ASN A 57 -8.36 10.75 -4.28
N THR A 58 -7.04 10.67 -4.17
CA THR A 58 -6.11 11.48 -4.99
C THR A 58 -5.07 10.66 -5.76
N HIS A 59 -4.80 9.43 -5.34
CA HIS A 59 -3.80 8.57 -5.99
C HIS A 59 -4.17 8.29 -7.45
N PRO A 60 -3.26 8.54 -8.42
CA PRO A 60 -3.59 8.56 -9.85
C PRO A 60 -4.05 7.22 -10.42
N SER A 61 -3.56 6.10 -9.89
CA SER A 61 -3.91 4.76 -10.40
C SER A 61 -4.99 4.05 -9.57
N MET A 62 -5.39 4.60 -8.42
CA MET A 62 -6.35 3.93 -7.55
C MET A 62 -7.80 4.20 -7.96
N LYS A 63 -8.62 3.14 -7.82
CA LYS A 63 -10.08 3.17 -7.98
C LYS A 63 -10.71 2.38 -6.85
N LEU A 64 -11.99 2.61 -6.57
CA LEU A 64 -12.71 1.89 -5.51
C LEU A 64 -12.78 0.38 -5.75
N GLU A 65 -12.74 -0.06 -7.00
CA GLU A 65 -12.69 -1.48 -7.40
C GLU A 65 -11.37 -2.18 -7.04
N HIS A 66 -10.31 -1.41 -6.70
CA HIS A 66 -9.02 -1.93 -6.24
C HIS A 66 -8.95 -2.13 -4.72
N ILE A 67 -10.05 -1.89 -4.02
CA ILE A 67 -10.08 -1.93 -2.55
C ILE A 67 -11.18 -2.91 -2.15
N TRP A 68 -10.82 -3.93 -1.38
CA TRP A 68 -11.75 -4.94 -0.90
C TRP A 68 -11.91 -4.90 0.60
N CYS A 69 -13.12 -5.18 1.04
CA CYS A 69 -13.44 -5.31 2.44
C CYS A 69 -14.33 -6.53 2.71
N VAL A 70 -14.27 -7.01 3.93
CA VAL A 70 -15.24 -7.92 4.50
C VAL A 70 -16.10 -7.14 5.48
N VAL A 71 -17.41 -7.24 5.31
CA VAL A 71 -18.38 -6.58 6.19
C VAL A 71 -19.18 -7.62 6.99
N ASP A 72 -19.57 -7.25 8.20
CA ASP A 72 -20.46 -8.04 9.05
C ASP A 72 -21.86 -7.39 9.07
N PRO A 73 -22.85 -7.96 8.35
CA PRO A 73 -24.22 -7.45 8.35
C PRO A 73 -24.86 -7.47 9.74
N ALA A 74 -24.55 -8.49 10.58
CA ALA A 74 -25.09 -8.60 11.93
C ALA A 74 -24.56 -7.48 12.85
N ALA A 75 -23.38 -6.93 12.54
CA ALA A 75 -22.79 -5.79 13.23
C ALA A 75 -23.07 -4.46 12.49
N LYS A 76 -24.28 -4.27 11.97
CA LYS A 76 -24.71 -3.06 11.22
C LYS A 76 -23.83 -2.73 9.99
N GLY A 77 -23.31 -3.76 9.32
CA GLY A 77 -22.44 -3.61 8.17
C GLY A 77 -21.04 -3.08 8.50
N LYS A 78 -20.55 -3.37 9.73
CA LYS A 78 -19.18 -3.00 10.15
C LYS A 78 -18.15 -3.66 9.24
N ILE A 79 -17.17 -2.89 8.78
CA ILE A 79 -16.02 -3.43 8.07
C ILE A 79 -15.10 -4.09 9.09
N VAL A 80 -14.71 -5.34 8.83
CA VAL A 80 -13.97 -6.18 9.79
C VAL A 80 -12.61 -6.67 9.26
N SER A 81 -12.43 -6.64 7.94
CA SER A 81 -11.16 -6.94 7.28
C SER A 81 -11.10 -6.20 5.96
N GLY A 82 -9.91 -5.89 5.45
CA GLY A 82 -9.76 -5.24 4.15
C GLY A 82 -8.33 -5.03 3.74
N LEU A 83 -8.15 -4.65 2.48
CA LEU A 83 -6.87 -4.36 1.85
C LEU A 83 -7.03 -3.49 0.59
N PHE A 84 -5.90 -2.94 0.15
CA PHE A 84 -5.76 -2.27 -1.15
C PHE A 84 -4.99 -3.17 -2.13
N LEU A 85 -5.25 -3.03 -3.42
CA LEU A 85 -4.36 -3.44 -4.51
C LEU A 85 -4.00 -2.18 -5.30
N ILE A 86 -2.77 -1.72 -5.20
CA ILE A 86 -2.29 -0.54 -5.90
C ILE A 86 -1.75 -1.00 -7.27
N PRO A 87 -2.38 -0.64 -8.39
CA PRO A 87 -1.81 -0.89 -9.71
C PRO A 87 -0.60 0.01 -9.91
N GLN A 88 0.52 -0.59 -10.31
CA GLN A 88 1.77 0.10 -10.60
C GLN A 88 2.33 -0.38 -11.93
N LEU A 89 3.15 0.44 -12.55
CA LEU A 89 3.96 0.07 -13.70
C LEU A 89 5.43 0.20 -13.30
N TRP A 90 6.06 -0.94 -13.06
CA TRP A 90 7.48 -0.98 -12.76
C TRP A 90 8.29 -1.06 -14.05
N ARG A 91 9.53 -0.63 -13.99
CA ARG A 91 10.47 -0.73 -15.09
C ARG A 91 11.76 -1.38 -14.60
N TYR A 92 12.25 -2.31 -15.39
CA TYR A 92 13.59 -2.85 -15.25
C TYR A 92 14.31 -2.66 -16.59
N GLU A 93 15.32 -1.82 -16.62
CA GLU A 93 15.91 -1.32 -17.86
C GLU A 93 14.83 -0.76 -18.83
N ASP A 94 14.66 -1.35 -20.00
CA ASP A 94 13.64 -0.96 -20.98
C ASP A 94 12.35 -1.79 -20.89
N VAL A 95 12.27 -2.74 -19.97
CA VAL A 95 11.11 -3.62 -19.82
C VAL A 95 10.12 -3.04 -18.82
N GLN A 96 8.91 -2.79 -19.28
CA GLN A 96 7.79 -2.39 -18.40
C GLN A 96 7.08 -3.61 -17.85
N ILE A 97 6.83 -3.60 -16.55
CA ILE A 97 6.23 -4.70 -15.80
C ILE A 97 4.98 -4.19 -15.08
N PRO A 98 3.76 -4.54 -15.54
CA PRO A 98 2.54 -4.28 -14.79
C PRO A 98 2.54 -5.05 -13.47
N VAL A 99 2.36 -4.32 -12.36
CA VAL A 99 2.46 -4.85 -11.00
C VAL A 99 1.18 -4.57 -10.23
N GLY A 100 0.67 -5.57 -9.53
CA GLY A 100 -0.32 -5.37 -8.50
C GLY A 100 0.36 -5.33 -7.12
N ARG A 101 0.22 -4.24 -6.39
CA ARG A 101 0.84 -4.10 -5.07
C ARG A 101 -0.22 -4.17 -3.96
N PRO A 102 -0.37 -5.32 -3.25
CA PRO A 102 -1.21 -5.39 -2.06
C PRO A 102 -0.64 -4.48 -0.96
N GLU A 103 -1.50 -3.71 -0.31
CA GLU A 103 -1.11 -2.80 0.77
C GLU A 103 -2.18 -2.70 1.86
N ILE A 104 -1.76 -2.29 3.05
CA ILE A 104 -2.61 -1.99 4.20
C ILE A 104 -3.60 -3.13 4.47
N VAL A 105 -3.07 -4.35 4.61
CA VAL A 105 -3.87 -5.56 4.89
C VAL A 105 -4.21 -5.59 6.38
N GLY A 106 -5.46 -5.41 6.74
CA GLY A 106 -5.92 -5.33 8.12
C GLY A 106 -7.10 -6.23 8.44
N THR A 107 -7.18 -6.65 9.70
CA THR A 107 -8.33 -7.36 10.27
C THR A 107 -8.51 -6.98 11.73
N LEU A 108 -9.71 -6.58 12.11
CA LEU A 108 -10.06 -6.28 13.51
C LEU A 108 -9.78 -7.48 14.43
N ALA A 109 -9.24 -7.23 15.61
CA ALA A 109 -8.79 -8.28 16.53
C ALA A 109 -9.87 -9.36 16.79
N ALA A 110 -11.13 -8.98 17.01
CA ALA A 110 -12.25 -9.89 17.25
C ALA A 110 -12.60 -10.79 16.05
N TYR A 111 -12.08 -10.48 14.85
CA TYR A 111 -12.36 -11.23 13.60
C TYR A 111 -11.15 -11.96 13.06
N ARG A 112 -10.00 -11.89 13.74
CA ARG A 112 -8.79 -12.62 13.36
C ARG A 112 -9.02 -14.15 13.46
N ARG A 113 -8.17 -14.92 12.78
CA ARG A 113 -8.18 -16.40 12.72
C ARG A 113 -9.45 -17.01 12.09
N ARG A 114 -10.21 -16.22 11.32
CA ARG A 114 -11.40 -16.68 10.57
C ARG A 114 -11.14 -16.86 9.06
N GLY A 115 -9.89 -16.82 8.63
CA GLY A 115 -9.53 -16.98 7.21
C GLY A 115 -9.81 -15.76 6.32
N LEU A 116 -10.24 -14.61 6.86
CA LEU A 116 -10.68 -13.46 6.07
C LEU A 116 -9.58 -12.92 5.15
N VAL A 117 -8.34 -12.84 5.62
CA VAL A 117 -7.21 -12.42 4.79
C VAL A 117 -6.98 -13.39 3.63
N ARG A 118 -7.18 -14.69 3.82
CA ARG A 118 -7.07 -15.69 2.75
C ARG A 118 -8.14 -15.47 1.66
N GLU A 119 -9.37 -15.19 2.07
CA GLU A 119 -10.45 -14.88 1.12
C GLU A 119 -10.15 -13.59 0.35
N LEU A 120 -9.64 -12.56 1.03
CA LEU A 120 -9.23 -11.31 0.42
C LEU A 120 -8.09 -11.52 -0.59
N PHE A 121 -7.05 -12.30 -0.26
CA PHE A 121 -5.96 -12.60 -1.20
C PHE A 121 -6.42 -13.47 -2.37
N THR A 122 -7.39 -14.36 -2.16
CA THR A 122 -7.96 -15.17 -3.26
C THR A 122 -8.59 -14.27 -4.31
N ILE A 123 -9.46 -13.32 -3.90
CA ILE A 123 -10.11 -12.41 -4.86
C ILE A 123 -9.11 -11.41 -5.46
N LEU A 124 -8.17 -10.93 -4.66
CA LEU A 124 -7.12 -10.01 -5.10
C LEU A 124 -6.25 -10.64 -6.20
N HIS A 125 -5.82 -11.90 -6.03
CA HIS A 125 -5.03 -12.61 -7.04
C HIS A 125 -5.80 -12.77 -8.35
N GLN A 126 -7.06 -13.18 -8.28
CA GLN A 126 -7.94 -13.32 -9.45
C GLN A 126 -8.13 -11.98 -10.16
N TYR A 127 -8.38 -10.92 -9.41
CA TYR A 127 -8.55 -9.58 -9.95
C TYR A 127 -7.25 -9.06 -10.59
N SER A 128 -6.13 -9.19 -9.89
CA SER A 128 -4.80 -8.80 -10.36
C SER A 128 -4.44 -9.49 -11.68
N GLN A 129 -4.68 -10.80 -11.78
CA GLN A 129 -4.50 -11.55 -13.01
C GLN A 129 -5.42 -11.04 -14.14
N ALA A 130 -6.68 -10.76 -13.84
CA ALA A 130 -7.63 -10.22 -14.82
C ALA A 130 -7.29 -8.80 -15.30
N GLN A 131 -6.53 -8.03 -14.51
CA GLN A 131 -5.97 -6.74 -14.90
C GLN A 131 -4.68 -6.85 -15.74
N GLY A 132 -4.13 -8.05 -15.90
CA GLY A 132 -2.89 -8.27 -16.65
C GLY A 132 -1.63 -7.95 -15.85
N HIS A 133 -1.70 -7.89 -14.53
CA HIS A 133 -0.49 -7.76 -13.72
C HIS A 133 0.37 -9.02 -13.84
N LEU A 134 1.63 -8.85 -14.18
CA LEU A 134 2.59 -9.95 -14.36
C LEU A 134 3.17 -10.43 -13.04
N ILE A 135 3.32 -9.54 -12.09
CA ILE A 135 3.81 -9.85 -10.74
C ILE A 135 2.97 -9.12 -9.69
N GLN A 136 3.07 -9.61 -8.47
CA GLN A 136 2.58 -8.91 -7.29
C GLN A 136 3.72 -8.72 -6.30
N ALA A 137 3.78 -7.54 -5.68
CA ALA A 137 4.81 -7.21 -4.71
C ALA A 137 4.18 -6.62 -3.45
N ILE A 138 4.65 -7.04 -2.29
CA ILE A 138 4.21 -6.51 -1.01
C ILE A 138 5.41 -6.31 -0.08
N THR A 139 5.47 -5.16 0.56
CA THR A 139 6.38 -4.91 1.66
C THR A 139 5.67 -5.32 2.94
N GLY A 140 6.09 -6.37 3.59
CA GLY A 140 5.27 -6.89 4.65
C GLY A 140 5.98 -7.63 5.78
N ILE A 141 5.17 -8.20 6.63
CA ILE A 141 5.61 -8.98 7.79
C ILE A 141 6.42 -10.18 7.29
N PRO A 142 7.66 -10.36 7.78
CA PRO A 142 8.49 -11.48 7.38
C PRO A 142 7.76 -12.82 7.50
N PHE A 143 7.87 -13.66 6.48
CA PHE A 143 7.28 -15.01 6.38
C PHE A 143 5.74 -15.08 6.29
N PHE A 144 5.00 -14.05 6.70
CA PHE A 144 3.53 -14.10 6.70
C PHE A 144 2.95 -14.33 5.29
N TYR A 145 3.46 -13.62 4.30
CA TYR A 145 2.91 -13.66 2.94
C TYR A 145 3.32 -14.90 2.12
N ARG A 146 4.25 -15.73 2.62
CA ARG A 146 4.59 -17.03 1.99
C ARG A 146 3.38 -17.95 1.84
N GLN A 147 2.44 -17.91 2.78
CA GLN A 147 1.22 -18.71 2.72
C GLN A 147 0.27 -18.31 1.59
N PHE A 148 0.52 -17.18 0.94
CA PHE A 148 -0.23 -16.64 -0.21
C PHE A 148 0.57 -16.69 -1.52
N GLY A 149 1.73 -17.34 -1.53
CA GLY A 149 2.56 -17.51 -2.73
C GLY A 149 3.66 -16.46 -2.91
N TYR A 150 3.88 -15.57 -1.94
CA TYR A 150 4.95 -14.58 -2.01
C TYR A 150 6.28 -15.15 -1.50
N THR A 151 7.37 -14.67 -2.06
CA THR A 151 8.73 -14.97 -1.62
C THR A 151 9.57 -13.72 -1.52
N PHE A 152 10.67 -13.75 -0.78
CA PHE A 152 11.64 -12.67 -0.79
C PHE A 152 12.38 -12.68 -2.14
N ALA A 153 12.23 -11.62 -2.92
CA ALA A 153 12.78 -11.52 -4.27
C ALA A 153 13.56 -10.23 -4.49
N VAL A 154 13.27 -9.17 -3.75
CA VAL A 154 13.88 -7.84 -3.92
C VAL A 154 14.17 -7.24 -2.56
N ASP A 155 15.31 -6.59 -2.45
CA ASP A 155 15.65 -5.77 -1.29
C ASP A 155 14.91 -4.44 -1.35
N LEU A 156 14.54 -3.92 -0.16
CA LEU A 156 13.85 -2.61 -0.03
C LEU A 156 14.76 -1.40 -0.23
N GLY A 157 15.94 -1.60 -0.81
CA GLY A 157 16.96 -0.58 -0.95
C GLY A 157 17.69 -0.29 0.37
N GLY A 158 18.98 0.00 0.29
CA GLY A 158 19.82 0.28 1.45
C GLY A 158 19.42 1.59 2.11
N ARG A 159 18.70 1.53 3.22
CA ARG A 159 18.56 2.68 4.11
C ARG A 159 19.80 2.74 5.01
N GLY A 160 20.79 3.53 4.61
CA GLY A 160 21.88 3.89 5.50
C GLY A 160 21.37 4.84 6.60
N GLN A 161 21.52 4.44 7.86
CA GLN A 161 21.36 5.38 8.97
C GLN A 161 22.74 5.91 9.34
N ILE A 162 22.91 7.22 9.23
CA ILE A 162 24.12 7.91 9.71
C ILE A 162 23.75 8.58 11.03
N PRO A 163 24.34 8.19 12.16
CA PRO A 163 24.10 8.87 13.42
C PRO A 163 24.62 10.31 13.32
N PHE A 164 23.91 11.25 13.91
CA PHE A 164 24.30 12.67 13.89
C PHE A 164 25.73 12.91 14.37
N THR A 165 26.24 12.07 15.28
CA THR A 165 27.62 12.12 15.78
C THR A 165 28.68 11.78 14.73
N ALA A 166 28.30 11.09 13.65
CA ALA A 166 29.21 10.75 12.55
C ALA A 166 29.25 11.83 11.45
N ILE A 167 28.41 12.86 11.56
CA ILE A 167 28.44 14.00 10.64
C ILE A 167 29.57 14.93 11.06
N PRO A 168 30.56 15.19 10.19
CA PRO A 168 31.63 16.12 10.51
C PRO A 168 31.09 17.50 10.86
N LYS A 169 31.58 18.08 11.95
CA LYS A 169 31.27 19.47 12.29
C LYS A 169 32.10 20.39 11.42
N LEU A 170 31.46 21.39 10.85
CA LEU A 170 32.16 22.46 10.13
C LEU A 170 33.04 23.24 11.07
N GLY A 171 34.26 23.59 10.64
CA GLY A 171 35.13 24.53 11.30
C GLY A 171 34.49 25.93 11.36
N LYS A 172 35.04 26.80 12.25
CA LYS A 172 34.48 28.15 12.49
C LYS A 172 34.41 29.03 11.24
N ASP A 173 35.26 28.78 10.24
CA ASP A 173 35.38 29.57 9.00
C ASP A 173 35.02 28.74 7.75
N GLU A 174 34.50 27.55 7.93
CA GLU A 174 34.07 26.70 6.81
C GLU A 174 32.60 26.94 6.45
N THR A 175 32.36 27.22 5.18
CA THR A 175 31.00 27.24 4.59
C THR A 175 30.61 25.86 4.09
N PRO A 176 29.34 25.42 4.33
CA PRO A 176 28.88 24.15 3.83
C PRO A 176 29.00 24.09 2.29
N LYS A 177 29.56 23.03 1.78
CA LYS A 177 29.62 22.77 0.31
C LYS A 177 28.23 22.67 -0.31
N TYR A 178 27.24 22.20 0.46
CA TYR A 178 25.87 22.00 0.01
C TYR A 178 24.90 22.71 0.97
N HIS A 179 23.88 23.29 0.40
CA HIS A 179 22.78 23.90 1.16
C HIS A 179 21.53 23.02 1.05
N VAL A 180 20.99 22.60 2.18
CA VAL A 180 19.77 21.77 2.25
C VAL A 180 18.57 22.68 2.41
N ARG A 181 17.60 22.53 1.54
CA ARG A 181 16.32 23.24 1.56
C ARG A 181 15.18 22.30 1.20
N PRO A 182 13.93 22.62 1.53
CA PRO A 182 12.77 21.92 0.99
C PRO A 182 12.73 22.03 -0.54
N ALA A 183 12.35 20.94 -1.20
CA ALA A 183 12.13 20.93 -2.63
C ALA A 183 10.87 21.72 -3.00
N GLY A 184 10.91 22.43 -4.11
CA GLY A 184 9.77 23.13 -4.70
C GLY A 184 9.39 22.55 -6.06
N SER A 185 8.29 23.04 -6.64
CA SER A 185 7.82 22.56 -7.95
C SER A 185 8.83 22.74 -9.07
N SER A 186 9.70 23.75 -8.97
CA SER A 186 10.80 23.98 -9.94
C SER A 186 11.88 22.91 -9.91
N ASP A 187 11.97 22.11 -8.85
CA ASP A 187 12.97 21.06 -8.72
C ASP A 187 12.53 19.74 -9.36
N ILE A 188 11.23 19.57 -9.66
CA ILE A 188 10.66 18.33 -10.19
C ILE A 188 11.40 17.81 -11.43
N PRO A 189 11.72 18.62 -12.46
CA PRO A 189 12.45 18.13 -13.63
C PRO A 189 13.83 17.57 -13.28
N THR A 190 14.53 18.21 -12.35
CA THR A 190 15.85 17.76 -11.87
C THR A 190 15.72 16.47 -11.07
N LEU A 191 14.72 16.35 -10.20
CA LEU A 191 14.46 15.14 -9.43
C LEU A 191 14.15 13.96 -10.34
N ILE A 192 13.31 14.14 -11.38
CA ILE A 192 13.01 13.11 -12.38
C ILE A 192 14.30 12.65 -13.12
N THR A 193 15.17 13.62 -13.48
CA THR A 193 16.43 13.29 -14.15
C THR A 193 17.37 12.50 -13.25
N LEU A 194 17.49 12.88 -11.99
CA LEU A 194 18.31 12.18 -11.00
C LEU A 194 17.77 10.76 -10.75
N ASP A 195 16.48 10.61 -10.55
CA ASP A 195 15.84 9.31 -10.38
C ASP A 195 16.13 8.41 -11.60
N ALA A 196 15.91 8.89 -12.80
CA ALA A 196 16.19 8.16 -14.03
C ALA A 196 17.67 7.76 -14.20
N SER A 197 18.62 8.55 -13.67
CA SER A 197 20.05 8.27 -13.77
C SER A 197 20.53 7.18 -12.81
N GLU A 198 19.95 7.14 -11.59
CA GLU A 198 20.30 6.18 -10.55
C GLU A 198 19.65 4.80 -10.77
N SER A 199 18.57 4.76 -11.50
CA SER A 199 17.64 3.62 -11.53
C SER A 199 17.92 2.61 -12.64
N ARG A 200 19.08 2.65 -13.31
CA ARG A 200 19.37 1.76 -14.46
C ARG A 200 19.36 0.27 -14.12
N HIS A 201 19.59 -0.10 -12.88
CA HIS A 201 19.67 -1.50 -12.42
C HIS A 201 18.74 -1.79 -11.26
N ALA A 202 17.74 -0.94 -11.04
CA ALA A 202 16.74 -1.11 -10.00
C ALA A 202 15.33 -1.24 -10.61
N LEU A 203 14.43 -1.91 -9.89
CA LEU A 203 13.01 -1.87 -10.22
C LEU A 203 12.45 -0.49 -9.89
N LEU A 204 11.99 0.22 -10.91
CA LEU A 204 11.33 1.52 -10.78
C LEU A 204 9.82 1.35 -10.63
N THR A 205 9.23 2.10 -9.70
CA THR A 205 7.80 2.09 -9.43
C THR A 205 7.12 3.37 -9.93
#